data_c9a5e7a6cb5bbabb25abdad701342e12
#
_entry.id   c9a5e7a6cb5bbabb25abdad701342e12
#
_cell.length_a   1.000
_cell.length_b   1.000
_cell.length_c   1.000
_cell.angle_alpha   90.00
_cell.angle_beta   90.00
_cell.angle_gamma   90.00
#
_symmetry.space_group_name_H-M   'P 1'
#
loop_
_entity.id
_entity.type
_entity.pdbx_description
1 polymer ?
#
loop_
_entity_poly.entity_id
_entity_poly.type
_entity_poly.pdbx_seq_one_letter_code
_entity_poly.pdbx_strand_id
1 'polypeptide(L)'
;MNIFYNFYDIVFLKLNFNEQHLLESINFVEKCEVKKTDIRHENHEYIIKILDNYFGVKKYGLNFDLLETSGLSKFYIDVYKTLLEVPIGTMITYKELAINSGHSGAYRAVGSAMARNRWPILIPCHRVKAVNSIGGYSSGVELKKKLIETEEKFVQKLY
;
A
#
# COMPACT_ATOMS: atom_id res chain seq x y z
N MET A 1 2.10 -15.40 11.71
CA MET A 1 2.78 -16.12 10.60
C MET A 1 3.43 -15.11 9.66
N ASN A 2 4.58 -15.42 9.05
CA ASN A 2 5.28 -14.52 8.13
C ASN A 2 5.37 -15.14 6.74
N ILE A 3 5.04 -14.36 5.70
CA ILE A 3 5.22 -14.74 4.29
C ILE A 3 6.19 -13.74 3.67
N PHE A 4 7.19 -14.26 2.94
CA PHE A 4 8.12 -13.43 2.16
C PHE A 4 7.70 -13.45 0.69
N TYR A 5 7.62 -12.27 0.08
CA TYR A 5 7.11 -12.08 -1.27
C TYR A 5 8.04 -11.18 -2.08
N ASN A 6 8.37 -11.61 -3.30
CA ASN A 6 9.10 -10.79 -4.26
C ASN A 6 8.13 -9.96 -5.09
N PHE A 7 8.02 -8.68 -4.80
CA PHE A 7 7.13 -7.77 -5.49
C PHE A 7 7.76 -7.27 -6.79
N TYR A 8 7.51 -7.99 -7.89
CA TYR A 8 7.91 -7.67 -9.26
C TYR A 8 9.39 -7.28 -9.44
N ASP A 9 10.29 -7.89 -8.69
CA ASP A 9 11.72 -7.56 -8.63
C ASP A 9 12.03 -6.08 -8.25
N ILE A 10 11.02 -5.36 -7.79
CA ILE A 10 11.16 -4.00 -7.29
C ILE A 10 11.69 -4.02 -5.86
N VAL A 11 11.06 -4.82 -5.01
CA VAL A 11 11.35 -4.91 -3.58
C VAL A 11 10.86 -6.24 -3.01
N PHE A 12 11.50 -6.69 -1.93
CA PHE A 12 11.03 -7.85 -1.17
C PHE A 12 10.14 -7.39 -0.01
N LEU A 13 9.03 -8.10 0.17
CA LEU A 13 8.04 -7.83 1.20
C LEU A 13 8.05 -8.96 2.23
N LYS A 14 7.95 -8.60 3.51
CA LYS A 14 7.58 -9.50 4.60
C LYS A 14 6.16 -9.16 5.05
N LEU A 15 5.24 -10.09 4.81
CA LEU A 15 3.84 -10.01 5.20
C LEU A 15 3.69 -10.68 6.57
N ASN A 16 3.22 -9.95 7.57
CA ASN A 16 3.02 -10.46 8.92
C ASN A 16 1.53 -10.64 9.20
N PHE A 17 1.13 -11.85 9.56
CA PHE A 17 -0.26 -12.20 9.89
C PHE A 17 -0.37 -12.58 11.37
N ASN A 18 -1.45 -12.16 12.03
CA ASN A 18 -1.77 -12.52 13.41
C ASN A 18 -2.37 -13.93 13.51
N GLU A 19 -2.78 -14.32 14.72
CA GLU A 19 -3.38 -15.63 14.99
C GLU A 19 -4.77 -15.81 14.36
N GLN A 20 -5.48 -14.72 14.07
CA GLN A 20 -6.74 -14.69 13.34
C GLN A 20 -6.55 -14.64 11.82
N HIS A 21 -5.32 -14.79 11.33
CA HIS A 21 -4.96 -14.70 9.92
C HIS A 21 -5.27 -13.35 9.25
N LEU A 22 -5.34 -12.27 10.05
CA LEU A 22 -5.43 -10.90 9.55
C LEU A 22 -4.03 -10.35 9.27
N LEU A 23 -3.89 -9.56 8.22
CA LEU A 23 -2.63 -8.93 7.87
C LEU A 23 -2.33 -7.76 8.83
N GLU A 24 -1.37 -7.93 9.71
CA GLU A 24 -0.93 -6.92 10.67
C GLU A 24 -0.08 -5.83 10.02
N SER A 25 0.88 -6.27 9.18
CA SER A 25 1.81 -5.34 8.53
C SER A 25 2.50 -5.94 7.32
N ILE A 26 3.00 -5.05 6.46
CA ILE A 26 3.93 -5.33 5.38
C ILE A 26 5.21 -4.55 5.66
N ASN A 27 6.35 -5.22 5.66
CA ASN A 27 7.65 -4.60 5.82
C ASN A 27 8.48 -4.80 4.54
N PHE A 28 9.19 -3.77 4.12
CA PHE A 28 10.23 -3.90 3.11
C PHE A 28 11.45 -4.55 3.75
N VAL A 29 11.98 -5.56 3.07
CA VAL A 29 13.15 -6.31 3.55
C VAL A 29 14.20 -6.43 2.45
N GLU A 30 15.45 -6.68 2.85
CA GLU A 30 16.51 -6.99 1.91
C GLU A 30 16.22 -8.33 1.21
N LYS A 31 16.84 -8.53 0.05
CA LYS A 31 16.75 -9.79 -0.70
C LYS A 31 17.09 -10.95 0.24
N CYS A 32 16.10 -11.74 0.56
CA CYS A 32 16.25 -12.99 1.28
C CYS A 32 15.87 -14.15 0.36
N GLU A 33 16.37 -15.35 0.64
CA GLU A 33 15.85 -16.53 -0.01
C GLU A 33 14.37 -16.65 0.34
N VAL A 34 13.51 -16.40 -0.65
CA VAL A 34 12.07 -16.62 -0.52
C VAL A 34 11.87 -18.13 -0.41
N LYS A 35 11.89 -18.65 0.81
CA LYS A 35 11.43 -20.01 1.05
C LYS A 35 9.97 -20.06 0.65
N LYS A 36 9.62 -21.04 -0.21
CA LYS A 36 8.21 -21.33 -0.53
C LYS A 36 7.48 -21.47 0.82
N THR A 37 6.73 -20.43 1.19
CA THR A 37 5.97 -20.46 2.43
C THR A 37 4.72 -21.26 2.13
N ASP A 38 4.44 -22.28 2.94
CA ASP A 38 3.17 -23.00 2.91
C ASP A 38 2.05 -22.00 3.19
N ILE A 39 1.37 -21.57 2.14
CA ILE A 39 0.17 -20.73 2.25
C ILE A 39 -0.93 -21.67 2.75
N ARG A 40 -1.35 -21.48 4.01
CA ARG A 40 -2.26 -22.42 4.69
C ARG A 40 -3.64 -21.84 4.97
N HIS A 41 -3.95 -20.63 4.53
CA HIS A 41 -5.20 -19.96 4.84
C HIS A 41 -5.67 -19.10 3.67
N GLU A 42 -6.99 -19.09 3.45
CA GLU A 42 -7.62 -18.35 2.34
C GLU A 42 -7.33 -16.85 2.34
N ASN A 43 -7.24 -16.23 3.54
CA ASN A 43 -6.87 -14.82 3.67
C ASN A 43 -5.47 -14.54 3.14
N HIS A 44 -4.52 -15.46 3.37
CA HIS A 44 -3.15 -15.34 2.87
C HIS A 44 -3.13 -15.44 1.35
N GLU A 45 -3.86 -16.43 0.79
CA GLU A 45 -3.99 -16.60 -0.66
C GLU A 45 -4.62 -15.37 -1.32
N TYR A 46 -5.65 -14.80 -0.70
CA TYR A 46 -6.31 -13.61 -1.21
C TYR A 46 -5.35 -12.40 -1.29
N ILE A 47 -4.57 -12.15 -0.24
CA ILE A 47 -3.58 -11.07 -0.22
C ILE A 47 -2.49 -11.29 -1.30
N ILE A 48 -1.99 -12.52 -1.43
CA ILE A 48 -1.01 -12.87 -2.47
C ILE A 48 -1.59 -12.65 -3.86
N LYS A 49 -2.83 -13.08 -4.13
CA LYS A 49 -3.51 -12.84 -5.41
C LYS A 49 -3.64 -11.35 -5.75
N ILE A 50 -3.90 -10.50 -4.76
CA ILE A 50 -3.90 -9.04 -4.98
C ILE A 50 -2.51 -8.56 -5.40
N LEU A 51 -1.45 -9.00 -4.72
CA LEU A 51 -0.09 -8.62 -5.05
C LEU A 51 0.35 -9.15 -6.42
N ASP A 52 0.00 -10.39 -6.76
CA ASP A 52 0.29 -11.01 -8.07
C ASP A 52 -0.38 -10.27 -9.23
N ASN A 53 -1.57 -9.72 -8.98
CA ASN A 53 -2.35 -8.99 -9.98
C ASN A 53 -2.23 -7.46 -9.85
N TYR A 54 -1.23 -6.97 -9.12
CA TYR A 54 -1.09 -5.55 -8.81
C TYR A 54 -1.19 -4.67 -10.06
N PHE A 55 -0.50 -5.01 -11.12
CA PHE A 55 -0.51 -4.27 -12.38
C PHE A 55 -1.64 -4.69 -13.33
N GLY A 56 -2.33 -5.78 -13.06
CA GLY A 56 -3.40 -6.30 -13.93
C GLY A 56 -4.78 -5.68 -13.71
N VAL A 57 -4.97 -4.90 -12.65
CA VAL A 57 -6.28 -4.37 -12.26
C VAL A 57 -6.28 -2.85 -12.16
N LYS A 58 -7.30 -2.19 -12.71
CA LYS A 58 -7.47 -0.74 -12.58
C LYS A 58 -7.77 -0.31 -11.14
N LYS A 59 -8.32 -1.20 -10.33
CA LYS A 59 -8.73 -0.95 -8.95
C LYS A 59 -8.61 -2.24 -8.13
N TYR A 60 -7.97 -2.16 -6.96
CA TYR A 60 -7.90 -3.31 -6.06
C TYR A 60 -9.23 -3.48 -5.34
N GLY A 61 -9.73 -4.70 -5.35
CA GLY A 61 -10.82 -5.10 -4.47
C GLY A 61 -10.31 -5.49 -3.07
N LEU A 62 -9.42 -4.70 -2.46
CA LEU A 62 -8.92 -5.03 -1.12
C LEU A 62 -10.06 -5.04 -0.12
N ASN A 63 -10.35 -6.21 0.44
CA ASN A 63 -11.26 -6.33 1.57
C ASN A 63 -10.55 -5.84 2.84
N PHE A 64 -11.03 -4.74 3.38
CA PHE A 64 -10.45 -4.10 4.57
C PHE A 64 -10.57 -4.97 5.83
N ASP A 65 -11.52 -5.90 5.86
CA ASP A 65 -11.72 -6.83 6.99
C ASP A 65 -10.59 -7.87 7.11
N LEU A 66 -9.73 -7.98 6.09
CA LEU A 66 -8.53 -8.81 6.13
C LEU A 66 -7.32 -8.12 6.75
N LEU A 67 -7.43 -6.83 7.06
CA LEU A 67 -6.40 -6.05 7.72
C LEU A 67 -6.65 -5.98 9.22
N GLU A 68 -5.59 -6.12 10.01
CA GLU A 68 -5.65 -5.88 11.45
C GLU A 68 -5.74 -4.38 11.73
N THR A 69 -6.96 -3.86 11.79
CA THR A 69 -7.24 -2.43 11.91
C THR A 69 -7.50 -1.96 13.35
N SER A 70 -7.40 -2.85 14.34
CA SER A 70 -7.60 -2.47 15.74
C SER A 70 -6.69 -1.31 16.15
N GLY A 71 -7.24 -0.39 16.91
CA GLY A 71 -6.56 0.82 17.33
C GLY A 71 -6.45 1.93 16.27
N LEU A 72 -6.95 1.72 15.04
CA LEU A 72 -7.05 2.80 14.07
C LEU A 72 -8.30 3.65 14.34
N SER A 73 -8.14 4.98 14.27
CA SER A 73 -9.26 5.89 14.31
C SER A 73 -10.06 5.84 13.00
N LYS A 74 -11.33 6.26 13.06
CA LYS A 74 -12.17 6.42 11.87
C LYS A 74 -11.49 7.29 10.80
N PHE A 75 -10.78 8.35 11.21
CA PHE A 75 -10.01 9.21 10.30
C PHE A 75 -9.01 8.42 9.46
N TYR A 76 -8.21 7.54 10.07
CA TYR A 76 -7.24 6.72 9.34
C TYR A 76 -7.92 5.78 8.35
N ILE A 77 -9.02 5.15 8.77
CA ILE A 77 -9.78 4.24 7.92
C ILE A 77 -10.36 4.98 6.71
N ASP A 78 -10.96 6.16 6.91
CA ASP A 78 -11.52 6.99 5.84
C ASP A 78 -10.43 7.39 4.83
N VAL A 79 -9.27 7.84 5.32
CA VAL A 79 -8.12 8.22 4.48
C VAL A 79 -7.59 7.03 3.69
N TYR A 80 -7.42 5.87 4.32
CA TYR A 80 -6.91 4.67 3.63
C TYR A 80 -7.89 4.14 2.58
N LYS A 81 -9.19 4.09 2.89
CA LYS A 81 -10.22 3.70 1.92
C LYS A 81 -10.26 4.64 0.72
N THR A 82 -10.15 5.95 0.96
CA THR A 82 -10.10 6.95 -0.11
C THR A 82 -8.83 6.78 -0.96
N LEU A 83 -7.70 6.47 -0.34
CA LEU A 83 -6.44 6.25 -1.06
C LEU A 83 -6.49 5.03 -1.98
N LEU A 84 -7.24 3.99 -1.63
CA LEU A 84 -7.45 2.82 -2.49
C LEU A 84 -8.15 3.15 -3.81
N GLU A 85 -8.89 4.28 -3.87
CA GLU A 85 -9.56 4.75 -5.07
C GLU A 85 -8.62 5.45 -6.06
N VAL A 86 -7.40 5.81 -5.63
CA VAL A 86 -6.40 6.46 -6.48
C VAL A 86 -5.81 5.42 -7.45
N PRO A 87 -5.99 5.60 -8.78
CA PRO A 87 -5.54 4.62 -9.75
C PRO A 87 -4.02 4.45 -9.80
N ILE A 88 -3.57 3.30 -10.29
CA ILE A 88 -2.16 3.03 -10.61
C ILE A 88 -1.64 4.09 -11.58
N GLY A 89 -0.41 4.55 -11.37
CA GLY A 89 0.25 5.54 -12.21
C GLY A 89 -0.28 6.97 -12.05
N THR A 90 -1.12 7.21 -11.03
CA THR A 90 -1.58 8.56 -10.69
C THR A 90 -1.12 8.98 -9.30
N MET A 91 -0.96 10.28 -9.10
CA MET A 91 -0.57 10.85 -7.83
C MET A 91 -1.68 11.77 -7.30
N ILE A 92 -1.85 11.76 -5.99
CA ILE A 92 -2.75 12.67 -5.28
C ILE A 92 -1.96 13.48 -4.25
N THR A 93 -2.32 14.75 -4.02
CA THR A 93 -1.68 15.52 -2.95
C THR A 93 -2.28 15.20 -1.58
N TYR A 94 -1.51 15.44 -0.50
CA TYR A 94 -2.02 15.34 0.88
C TYR A 94 -3.30 16.17 1.08
N LYS A 95 -3.39 17.34 0.42
CA LYS A 95 -4.55 18.24 0.50
C LYS A 95 -5.77 17.63 -0.19
N GLU A 96 -5.61 17.16 -1.41
CA GLU A 96 -6.70 16.50 -2.17
C GLU A 96 -7.19 15.26 -1.45
N LEU A 97 -6.27 14.42 -0.93
CA LEU A 97 -6.64 13.23 -0.18
C LEU A 97 -7.43 13.57 1.09
N ALA A 98 -7.05 14.65 1.80
CA ALA A 98 -7.80 15.15 2.95
C ALA A 98 -9.23 15.58 2.57
N ILE A 99 -9.38 16.32 1.47
CA ILE A 99 -10.69 16.76 0.97
C ILE A 99 -11.53 15.55 0.56
N ASN A 100 -10.98 14.64 -0.24
CA ASN A 100 -11.70 13.50 -0.79
C ASN A 100 -12.11 12.49 0.28
N SER A 101 -11.36 12.41 1.39
CA SER A 101 -11.71 11.56 2.55
C SER A 101 -12.69 12.22 3.54
N GLY A 102 -13.21 13.42 3.21
CA GLY A 102 -14.17 14.14 4.06
C GLY A 102 -13.54 14.92 5.22
N HIS A 103 -12.23 15.11 5.22
CA HIS A 103 -11.48 15.74 6.30
C HIS A 103 -10.73 17.00 5.81
N SER A 104 -11.45 17.92 5.16
CA SER A 104 -10.89 19.16 4.62
C SER A 104 -10.05 19.90 5.68
N GLY A 105 -8.85 20.36 5.30
CA GLY A 105 -7.91 21.02 6.20
C GLY A 105 -6.99 20.09 6.99
N ALA A 106 -7.27 18.79 7.04
CA ALA A 106 -6.51 17.80 7.83
C ALA A 106 -5.26 17.25 7.12
N TYR A 107 -4.67 17.98 6.15
CA TYR A 107 -3.56 17.47 5.33
C TYR A 107 -2.31 17.06 6.14
N ARG A 108 -2.04 17.70 7.31
CA ARG A 108 -0.96 17.27 8.19
C ARG A 108 -1.25 15.93 8.85
N ALA A 109 -2.50 15.71 9.28
CA ALA A 109 -2.93 14.44 9.85
C ALA A 109 -2.94 13.33 8.77
N VAL A 110 -3.25 13.65 7.52
CA VAL A 110 -3.10 12.73 6.38
C VAL A 110 -1.62 12.35 6.20
N GLY A 111 -0.68 13.30 6.31
CA GLY A 111 0.76 13.01 6.31
C GLY A 111 1.15 12.02 7.42
N SER A 112 0.61 12.19 8.63
CA SER A 112 0.81 11.25 9.74
C SER A 112 0.21 9.88 9.45
N ALA A 113 -0.97 9.81 8.81
CA ALA A 113 -1.57 8.55 8.39
C ALA A 113 -0.70 7.82 7.38
N MET A 114 -0.11 8.53 6.39
CA MET A 114 0.81 7.94 5.42
C MET A 114 2.07 7.38 6.10
N ALA A 115 2.66 8.14 7.02
CA ALA A 115 3.84 7.70 7.76
C ALA A 115 3.61 6.48 8.66
N ARG A 116 2.37 6.28 9.11
CA ARG A 116 1.95 5.15 9.97
C ARG A 116 1.26 4.02 9.22
N ASN A 117 1.25 4.06 7.89
CA ASN A 117 0.66 3.00 7.09
C ASN A 117 1.40 1.68 7.33
N ARG A 118 0.69 0.70 7.89
CA ARG A 118 1.21 -0.64 8.18
C ARG A 118 1.21 -1.57 6.96
N TRP A 119 0.50 -1.21 5.89
CA TRP A 119 0.28 -2.05 4.70
C TRP A 119 0.72 -1.35 3.40
N PRO A 120 2.00 -0.90 3.31
CA PRO A 120 2.49 -0.27 2.09
C PRO A 120 2.30 -1.23 0.89
N ILE A 121 2.18 -0.69 -0.29
CA ILE A 121 1.78 -1.34 -1.54
C ILE A 121 0.28 -1.61 -1.59
N LEU A 122 -0.30 -2.38 -0.66
CA LEU A 122 -1.75 -2.63 -0.62
C LEU A 122 -2.53 -1.34 -0.36
N ILE A 123 -2.09 -0.52 0.59
CA ILE A 123 -2.54 0.87 0.77
C ILE A 123 -1.45 1.77 0.17
N PRO A 124 -1.67 2.33 -1.03
CA PRO A 124 -0.60 2.87 -1.86
C PRO A 124 -0.15 4.27 -1.45
N CYS A 125 0.41 4.41 -0.23
CA CYS A 125 0.88 5.69 0.30
C CYS A 125 2.02 6.32 -0.53
N HIS A 126 2.69 5.55 -1.39
CA HIS A 126 3.64 6.07 -2.37
C HIS A 126 2.99 6.96 -3.43
N ARG A 127 1.67 6.86 -3.67
CA ARG A 127 0.92 7.73 -4.59
C ARG A 127 0.57 9.09 -4.01
N VAL A 128 0.90 9.36 -2.73
CA VAL A 128 0.59 10.65 -2.08
C VAL A 128 1.82 11.55 -2.11
N LYS A 129 1.65 12.79 -2.58
CA LYS A 129 2.73 13.78 -2.75
C LYS A 129 2.41 15.11 -2.08
N ALA A 130 3.43 15.94 -1.86
CA ALA A 130 3.24 17.35 -1.57
C ALA A 130 2.90 18.13 -2.83
N VAL A 131 2.41 19.37 -2.68
CA VAL A 131 2.04 20.22 -3.85
C VAL A 131 3.22 20.45 -4.78
N ASN A 132 4.39 20.75 -4.22
CA ASN A 132 5.59 21.16 -4.97
C ASN A 132 6.74 20.14 -4.92
N SER A 133 6.50 18.94 -4.39
CA SER A 133 7.52 17.90 -4.31
C SER A 133 6.89 16.51 -4.22
N ILE A 134 7.71 15.48 -4.44
CA ILE A 134 7.28 14.09 -4.30
C ILE A 134 6.82 13.75 -2.86
N GLY A 135 7.18 14.56 -1.88
CA GLY A 135 6.93 14.30 -0.46
C GLY A 135 7.83 13.23 0.14
N GLY A 136 7.67 13.01 1.44
CA GLY A 136 8.41 11.97 2.15
C GLY A 136 7.88 10.56 1.89
N TYR A 137 8.66 9.57 2.31
CA TYR A 137 8.25 8.16 2.35
C TYR A 137 9.03 7.45 3.46
N SER A 138 8.34 6.73 4.34
CA SER A 138 8.97 6.09 5.52
C SER A 138 10.08 5.10 5.15
N SER A 139 9.95 4.45 4.00
CA SER A 139 10.94 3.47 3.49
C SER A 139 11.94 4.09 2.48
N GLY A 140 12.03 5.42 2.46
CA GLY A 140 12.96 6.15 1.61
C GLY A 140 12.37 6.64 0.28
N VAL A 141 12.74 7.86 -0.10
CA VAL A 141 12.23 8.54 -1.31
C VAL A 141 12.63 7.81 -2.59
N GLU A 142 13.78 7.15 -2.63
CA GLU A 142 14.24 6.40 -3.81
C GLU A 142 13.34 5.20 -4.10
N LEU A 143 12.89 4.47 -3.07
CA LEU A 143 11.90 3.39 -3.26
C LEU A 143 10.56 3.95 -3.75
N LYS A 144 10.13 5.09 -3.21
CA LYS A 144 8.91 5.76 -3.66
C LYS A 144 8.99 6.11 -5.15
N LYS A 145 10.08 6.72 -5.60
CA LYS A 145 10.30 7.02 -7.02
C LYS A 145 10.24 5.78 -7.89
N LYS A 146 10.95 4.72 -7.48
CA LYS A 146 10.98 3.45 -8.22
C LYS A 146 9.58 2.85 -8.37
N LEU A 147 8.74 2.88 -7.32
CA LEU A 147 7.36 2.41 -7.37
C LEU A 147 6.52 3.24 -8.35
N ILE A 148 6.59 4.57 -8.26
CA ILE A 148 5.86 5.49 -9.13
C ILE A 148 6.26 5.29 -10.60
N GLU A 149 7.55 5.31 -10.91
CA GLU A 149 8.06 5.10 -12.27
C GLU A 149 7.64 3.76 -12.86
N THR A 150 7.58 2.71 -12.04
CA THR A 150 7.14 1.39 -12.50
C THR A 150 5.65 1.40 -12.82
N GLU A 151 4.82 2.05 -11.98
CA GLU A 151 3.39 2.22 -12.24
C GLU A 151 3.13 3.03 -13.51
N GLU A 152 3.85 4.14 -13.71
CA GLU A 152 3.73 4.99 -14.90
C GLU A 152 4.11 4.24 -16.18
N LYS A 153 5.23 3.51 -16.16
CA LYS A 153 5.65 2.66 -17.29
C LYS A 153 4.64 1.58 -17.63
N PHE A 154 3.99 1.01 -16.61
CA PHE A 154 2.95 0.01 -16.83
C PHE A 154 1.73 0.64 -17.52
N VAL A 155 1.24 1.78 -17.02
CA VAL A 155 0.10 2.50 -17.62
C VAL A 155 0.40 2.90 -19.06
N GLN A 156 1.60 3.40 -19.36
CA GLN A 156 2.02 3.76 -20.72
C GLN A 156 2.01 2.58 -21.71
N LYS A 157 2.21 1.35 -21.24
CA LYS A 157 2.17 0.15 -22.10
C LYS A 157 0.75 -0.33 -22.42
N LEU A 158 -0.27 0.18 -21.71
CA LEU A 158 -1.67 -0.17 -21.93
C LEU A 158 -2.34 0.68 -23.02
N TYR A 159 -1.69 1.76 -23.43
CA TYR A 159 -2.13 2.69 -24.47
C TYR A 159 -1.10 2.85 -25.58
#